data_f05ce1bcee67b7433a179f11cec80898
#
_entry.id   f05ce1bcee67b7433a179f11cec80898
#
_cell.length_a   1.000
_cell.length_b   1.000
_cell.length_c   1.000
_cell.angle_alpha   90.00
_cell.angle_beta   90.00
_cell.angle_gamma   90.00
#
_symmetry.space_group_name_H-M   'P 1'
#
loop_
_entity.id
_entity.type
_entity.pdbx_description
1 polymer ?
#
loop_
_entity_poly.entity_id
_entity_poly.type
_entity_poly.pdbx_seq_one_letter_code
_entity_poly.pdbx_strand_id
1 'polypeptide(L)'
;MKKIYFLPIVAAMLIPMGAAAQNLNPTVSVTRTYEGKLMDVHKPMESMAVADSMSRFDLDFDYSVFDNPYRGAYDFKPYELQMRPQDNPYTGRKIYFKAGAGYRLRPSVDFVWEPNLKTEKFKMDVFASHHSYIGKYRKMWFDDAFRLTTAADKERWNGYDMMSVAGFNGQADLNKATLAFDACYEGIHTKDSQLASGYNGAEFSFRAKSSNPSESYLYFDVAMKYKGTVQGLGGLQMDDPFEAGVTHKTVGINDVDFNVTLGPVMNRDHRIVADFGMGMTWYGGGFKTSVGTAYVTPKYILERNRWRIAVGPKFSFNISDRDGSAALNTNKGTLIYPDANIGFELVRNYLNIYFKATGGDYRNQYSALKERNHFFMPYHGMSNNSVEQYNLALGLGGNIRSRFIFDVKGGFRSYEAMPFDVVYLNSYDGTMSEMLSALAYLNGTAAYANLKFKWESRNLSIDSRFDIEKTMFKKSEKDAYFYFEPSRFSGFVNATYNWKKRIFAGVSAEFASRRDGRTLTKNFESETVGGETGWKLKSIMVNDSSIPAWVNLGVHAEFAFSRKMSFWVRGENLLDMNIQRAPLYTDGGIGFTAGICLNL
;
A
#
# COMPACT_ATOMS: atom_id res chain seq x y z
N MET A 1 -28.14 30.17 2.64
CA MET A 1 -27.43 31.08 1.75
C MET A 1 -26.07 31.44 2.34
N LYS A 2 -25.02 30.65 2.11
CA LYS A 2 -23.60 30.96 2.44
C LYS A 2 -22.67 30.08 1.58
N LYS A 3 -22.77 30.21 0.26
CA LYS A 3 -21.99 29.38 -0.69
C LYS A 3 -21.19 30.16 -1.74
N ILE A 4 -20.80 31.44 -1.50
CA ILE A 4 -20.23 32.27 -2.57
C ILE A 4 -18.82 32.84 -2.25
N TYR A 5 -18.13 32.39 -1.23
CA TYR A 5 -16.81 32.99 -0.90
C TYR A 5 -15.57 32.16 -1.29
N PHE A 6 -15.75 30.98 -1.87
CA PHE A 6 -14.58 30.17 -2.29
C PHE A 6 -14.14 30.42 -3.74
N LEU A 7 -15.04 30.86 -4.60
CA LEU A 7 -14.74 31.11 -6.01
C LEU A 7 -13.74 32.26 -6.25
N PRO A 8 -13.80 33.40 -5.52
CA PRO A 8 -12.84 34.47 -5.72
C PRO A 8 -11.43 34.17 -5.22
N ILE A 9 -11.25 33.26 -4.27
CA ILE A 9 -9.91 32.88 -3.79
C ILE A 9 -9.19 32.00 -4.82
N VAL A 10 -9.91 31.09 -5.48
CA VAL A 10 -9.37 30.29 -6.57
C VAL A 10 -9.10 31.15 -7.81
N ALA A 11 -9.96 32.12 -8.09
CA ALA A 11 -9.76 33.08 -9.17
C ALA A 11 -8.62 34.07 -8.89
N ALA A 12 -8.39 34.44 -7.65
CA ALA A 12 -7.27 35.30 -7.25
C ALA A 12 -5.91 34.58 -7.31
N MET A 13 -5.88 33.24 -7.21
CA MET A 13 -4.68 32.44 -7.45
C MET A 13 -4.37 32.24 -8.95
N LEU A 14 -5.31 32.53 -9.82
CA LEU A 14 -5.16 32.38 -11.27
C LEU A 14 -4.82 33.71 -12.01
N ILE A 15 -4.68 34.85 -11.31
CA ILE A 15 -4.30 36.14 -11.91
C ILE A 15 -2.78 36.33 -11.81
N PRO A 16 -2.15 36.93 -12.81
CA PRO A 16 -1.07 36.39 -13.62
C PRO A 16 0.30 36.77 -13.08
N MET A 17 1.16 35.81 -12.94
CA MET A 17 2.60 36.08 -13.04
C MET A 17 3.03 36.10 -14.52
N GLY A 18 2.42 37.00 -15.27
CA GLY A 18 2.90 37.40 -16.57
C GLY A 18 3.90 38.52 -16.40
N ALA A 19 5.18 38.22 -16.17
CA ALA A 19 6.29 39.08 -16.55
C ALA A 19 7.61 38.31 -16.42
N ALA A 20 8.42 38.48 -17.49
CA ALA A 20 9.80 38.01 -17.63
C ALA A 20 9.99 36.53 -17.99
N ALA A 21 9.52 36.19 -19.19
CA ALA A 21 10.10 35.07 -19.94
C ALA A 21 11.54 35.48 -20.41
N GLN A 22 12.53 35.26 -19.60
CA GLN A 22 13.87 35.08 -20.10
C GLN A 22 14.01 33.65 -20.64
N ASN A 23 14.43 33.58 -21.89
CA ASN A 23 14.64 32.36 -22.66
C ASN A 23 15.67 31.45 -21.93
N LEU A 24 15.21 30.54 -21.13
CA LEU A 24 16.00 29.47 -20.56
C LEU A 24 15.46 28.16 -21.11
N ASN A 25 16.15 27.69 -22.11
CA ASN A 25 15.92 26.42 -22.76
C ASN A 25 16.29 25.27 -21.79
N PRO A 26 15.37 24.53 -21.22
CA PRO A 26 15.72 23.38 -20.43
C PRO A 26 15.24 22.12 -21.11
N THR A 27 15.99 21.70 -22.07
CA THR A 27 16.06 20.28 -22.34
C THR A 27 16.88 19.69 -21.22
N VAL A 28 16.25 19.23 -20.17
CA VAL A 28 16.90 18.31 -19.26
C VAL A 28 16.71 16.92 -19.85
N SER A 29 17.52 16.62 -20.86
CA SER A 29 18.07 15.30 -20.92
C SER A 29 19.02 15.23 -19.72
N VAL A 30 18.66 14.53 -18.68
CA VAL A 30 19.62 14.00 -17.73
C VAL A 30 20.30 12.84 -18.43
N THR A 31 21.02 13.13 -19.49
CA THR A 31 22.23 12.42 -19.80
C THR A 31 23.20 12.87 -18.71
N ARG A 32 23.20 12.21 -17.61
CA ARG A 32 24.38 12.15 -16.79
C ARG A 32 25.43 11.46 -17.65
N THR A 33 26.22 12.21 -18.35
CA THR A 33 27.61 11.85 -18.54
C THR A 33 28.20 11.81 -17.14
N TYR A 34 28.05 10.67 -16.53
CA TYR A 34 28.81 10.32 -15.37
C TYR A 34 30.23 10.13 -15.88
N GLU A 35 31.02 11.19 -15.84
CA GLU A 35 32.45 11.02 -15.86
C GLU A 35 32.80 10.27 -14.59
N GLY A 36 32.84 8.97 -14.71
CA GLY A 36 33.29 8.06 -13.68
C GLY A 36 34.74 8.33 -13.39
N LYS A 37 35.06 9.27 -12.50
CA LYS A 37 36.18 9.04 -11.64
C LYS A 37 35.84 7.78 -10.88
N LEU A 38 36.55 6.72 -11.20
CA LEU A 38 36.65 5.50 -10.42
C LEU A 38 37.13 5.86 -9.01
N MET A 39 36.25 6.45 -8.22
CA MET A 39 36.34 6.23 -6.79
C MET A 39 35.92 4.79 -6.61
N ASP A 40 36.73 4.06 -5.91
CA ASP A 40 36.46 2.70 -5.43
C ASP A 40 35.24 2.75 -4.49
N VAL A 41 34.11 3.08 -5.05
CA VAL A 41 32.83 3.08 -4.37
C VAL A 41 32.37 1.62 -4.42
N HIS A 42 32.87 0.87 -3.49
CA HIS A 42 32.19 -0.35 -3.12
C HIS A 42 30.76 0.08 -2.82
N LYS A 43 29.83 -0.47 -3.56
CA LYS A 43 28.41 -0.41 -3.22
C LYS A 43 28.35 -0.75 -1.74
N PRO A 44 27.88 0.11 -0.86
CA PRO A 44 27.54 -0.33 0.46
C PRO A 44 26.66 -1.57 0.28
N MET A 45 26.79 -2.53 1.10
CA MET A 45 25.87 -3.67 1.11
C MET A 45 24.55 -3.18 1.64
N GLU A 46 23.99 -2.24 0.91
CA GLU A 46 22.76 -1.50 1.25
C GLU A 46 21.56 -2.38 1.30
N SER A 47 21.75 -3.51 0.65
CA SER A 47 20.71 -4.49 0.56
C SER A 47 20.24 -5.01 1.90
N MET A 48 20.89 -4.59 2.96
CA MET A 48 20.65 -5.26 4.22
C MET A 48 20.30 -4.36 5.35
N ALA A 49 20.29 -3.11 5.05
CA ALA A 49 19.63 -2.29 5.97
C ALA A 49 18.16 -2.64 5.81
N VAL A 50 17.70 -3.35 6.74
CA VAL A 50 16.34 -3.27 7.09
C VAL A 50 15.34 -3.76 6.11
N ALA A 51 14.57 -4.49 6.55
CA ALA A 51 13.44 -4.69 5.80
C ALA A 51 13.49 -3.88 4.56
N ASP A 52 14.57 -4.13 4.16
CA ASP A 52 14.89 -4.05 3.12
C ASP A 52 14.17 -3.63 1.88
N SER A 53 12.88 -3.75 1.93
CA SER A 53 11.91 -3.14 1.04
C SER A 53 11.91 -1.63 1.09
N MET A 54 12.45 -1.05 2.15
CA MET A 54 12.46 0.39 2.31
C MET A 54 13.75 1.08 1.88
N SER A 55 14.85 0.38 1.84
CA SER A 55 16.13 0.95 1.43
C SER A 55 16.36 0.93 -0.06
N ARG A 56 15.51 0.22 -0.79
CA ARG A 56 15.54 0.13 -2.23
C ARG A 56 14.52 1.02 -2.89
N PHE A 57 14.44 2.24 -2.47
CA PHE A 57 13.73 3.21 -3.27
C PHE A 57 14.52 3.41 -4.55
N ASP A 58 13.87 3.06 -5.63
CA ASP A 58 14.23 3.53 -6.93
C ASP A 58 14.34 5.05 -6.85
N LEU A 59 15.54 5.58 -6.98
CA LEU A 59 15.79 7.03 -6.95
C LEU A 59 15.21 7.74 -8.19
N ASP A 60 14.70 6.99 -9.13
CA ASP A 60 13.75 7.49 -10.08
C ASP A 60 12.46 7.76 -9.29
N PHE A 61 12.32 9.00 -8.86
CA PHE A 61 11.06 9.51 -8.37
C PHE A 61 10.05 9.38 -9.51
N ASP A 62 9.52 8.18 -9.66
CA ASP A 62 8.33 7.98 -10.42
C ASP A 62 7.21 8.66 -9.66
N TYR A 63 6.94 9.89 -10.04
CA TYR A 63 5.80 10.64 -9.50
C TYR A 63 4.47 9.93 -9.76
N SER A 64 4.47 8.90 -10.59
CA SER A 64 3.33 8.01 -10.79
C SER A 64 3.02 7.15 -9.56
N VAL A 65 3.94 6.98 -8.63
CA VAL A 65 3.65 6.33 -7.33
C VAL A 65 2.58 7.11 -6.55
N PHE A 66 2.43 8.40 -6.84
CA PHE A 66 1.36 9.22 -6.30
C PHE A 66 0.04 9.08 -7.07
N ASP A 67 0.07 8.48 -8.26
CA ASP A 67 -1.11 8.23 -9.07
C ASP A 67 -1.80 6.91 -8.74
N ASN A 68 -1.26 6.14 -7.81
CA ASN A 68 -2.01 5.03 -7.27
C ASN A 68 -3.19 5.60 -6.48
N PRO A 69 -4.40 5.49 -7.04
CA PRO A 69 -5.57 5.97 -6.36
C PRO A 69 -5.68 5.22 -5.06
N TYR A 70 -5.94 5.98 -4.03
CA TYR A 70 -6.31 5.58 -2.71
C TYR A 70 -6.32 4.06 -2.44
N ARG A 71 -5.28 3.59 -1.84
CA ARG A 71 -5.32 2.38 -1.04
C ARG A 71 -5.56 2.84 0.39
N GLY A 72 -6.77 2.70 0.89
CA GLY A 72 -7.25 3.01 2.21
C GLY A 72 -6.38 3.95 3.07
N ALA A 73 -6.88 4.55 4.15
CA ALA A 73 -6.16 5.48 5.02
C ALA A 73 -4.78 5.00 5.51
N TYR A 74 -4.44 3.77 5.21
CA TYR A 74 -3.22 3.09 5.65
C TYR A 74 -2.54 2.38 4.49
N ASP A 75 -1.73 3.10 3.74
CA ASP A 75 -0.68 2.46 2.97
C ASP A 75 0.55 2.22 3.88
N PHE A 76 0.28 1.57 4.98
CA PHE A 76 1.29 1.10 5.90
C PHE A 76 1.59 -0.35 5.53
N LYS A 77 2.49 -0.52 4.58
CA LYS A 77 2.96 -1.84 4.18
C LYS A 77 4.38 -2.05 4.69
N PRO A 78 4.54 -2.52 5.94
CA PRO A 78 5.87 -2.85 6.46
C PRO A 78 6.53 -4.01 5.71
N TYR A 79 5.79 -4.70 4.83
CA TYR A 79 6.21 -5.90 4.12
C TYR A 79 6.22 -5.78 2.59
N GLU A 80 6.02 -4.61 2.02
CA GLU A 80 6.27 -4.43 0.59
C GLU A 80 7.75 -4.48 0.28
N LEU A 81 8.22 -5.68 0.06
CA LEU A 81 9.49 -5.92 -0.59
C LEU A 81 9.34 -5.62 -2.09
N GLN A 82 9.57 -4.38 -2.47
CA GLN A 82 9.87 -4.11 -3.88
C GLN A 82 11.30 -4.56 -4.15
N MET A 83 11.46 -5.85 -4.38
CA MET A 83 12.75 -6.44 -4.73
C MET A 83 13.04 -6.22 -6.23
N ARG A 84 12.96 -4.97 -6.69
CA ARG A 84 13.50 -4.60 -7.99
C ARG A 84 14.98 -4.28 -7.80
N PRO A 85 15.88 -5.03 -8.39
CA PRO A 85 17.28 -4.65 -8.36
C PRO A 85 17.39 -3.28 -9.04
N GLN A 86 17.99 -2.33 -8.33
CA GLN A 86 18.32 -1.04 -8.95
C GLN A 86 19.26 -1.32 -10.14
N ASP A 87 19.06 -0.60 -11.24
CA ASP A 87 20.01 -0.56 -12.34
C ASP A 87 21.37 -0.15 -11.79
N ASN A 88 22.18 -1.12 -11.51
CA ASN A 88 23.49 -0.92 -10.93
C ASN A 88 24.54 -1.10 -12.02
N PRO A 89 25.35 -0.08 -12.30
CA PRO A 89 26.47 -0.22 -13.22
C PRO A 89 27.54 -1.23 -12.76
N TYR A 90 27.31 -1.88 -11.62
CA TYR A 90 28.18 -2.93 -11.14
C TYR A 90 27.94 -4.23 -11.90
N THR A 91 28.70 -4.41 -12.94
CA THR A 91 28.77 -5.60 -13.81
C THR A 91 29.39 -6.84 -13.14
N GLY A 92 29.07 -7.13 -11.88
CA GLY A 92 29.80 -8.20 -11.20
C GLY A 92 28.99 -9.15 -10.34
N ARG A 93 27.90 -8.71 -9.75
CA ARG A 93 27.17 -9.53 -8.78
C ARG A 93 25.77 -9.77 -9.28
N LYS A 94 25.42 -11.03 -9.43
CA LYS A 94 24.19 -11.45 -10.09
C LYS A 94 23.24 -12.20 -9.19
N ILE A 95 23.72 -12.63 -8.04
CA ILE A 95 22.94 -13.39 -7.07
C ILE A 95 23.01 -12.68 -5.73
N TYR A 96 21.85 -12.37 -5.21
CA TYR A 96 21.66 -11.95 -3.85
C TYR A 96 20.86 -13.01 -3.11
N PHE A 97 21.39 -13.47 -1.99
CA PHE A 97 20.72 -14.42 -1.12
C PHE A 97 20.91 -14.01 0.33
N LYS A 98 19.80 -13.82 1.04
CA LYS A 98 19.78 -13.50 2.46
C LYS A 98 18.86 -14.50 3.15
N ALA A 99 19.36 -15.16 4.19
CA ALA A 99 18.56 -16.09 4.96
C ALA A 99 18.84 -15.91 6.45
N GLY A 100 17.83 -16.10 7.26
CA GLY A 100 17.94 -16.02 8.70
C GLY A 100 16.78 -16.66 9.43
N ALA A 101 16.99 -16.90 10.70
CA ALA A 101 15.97 -17.38 11.61
C ALA A 101 16.26 -16.85 13.01
N GLY A 102 15.27 -16.89 13.89
CA GLY A 102 15.46 -16.31 15.20
C GLY A 102 14.49 -16.79 16.25
N TYR A 103 14.59 -16.16 17.39
CA TYR A 103 13.74 -16.41 18.54
C TYR A 103 12.26 -16.17 18.18
N ARG A 104 11.40 -17.05 18.69
CA ARG A 104 9.98 -17.16 18.33
C ARG A 104 9.81 -17.42 16.83
N LEU A 105 10.59 -18.34 16.34
CA LEU A 105 10.61 -18.90 14.99
C LEU A 105 10.16 -17.88 13.91
N ARG A 106 11.11 -17.05 13.49
CA ARG A 106 10.93 -16.03 12.45
C ARG A 106 11.87 -16.31 11.27
N PRO A 107 11.62 -17.38 10.51
CA PRO A 107 12.40 -17.62 9.30
C PRO A 107 12.15 -16.52 8.28
N SER A 108 13.24 -16.08 7.65
CA SER A 108 13.21 -15.15 6.53
C SER A 108 14.21 -15.58 5.47
N VAL A 109 13.79 -15.52 4.22
CA VAL A 109 14.64 -15.82 3.06
C VAL A 109 14.32 -14.80 1.99
N ASP A 110 15.36 -14.16 1.45
CA ASP A 110 15.27 -13.29 0.29
C ASP A 110 16.28 -13.75 -0.75
N PHE A 111 15.84 -13.87 -1.98
CA PHE A 111 16.64 -14.30 -3.11
C PHE A 111 16.35 -13.43 -4.33
N VAL A 112 17.38 -12.96 -4.99
CA VAL A 112 17.30 -12.29 -6.29
C VAL A 112 18.42 -12.81 -7.17
N TRP A 113 18.10 -13.14 -8.39
CA TRP A 113 19.04 -13.57 -9.40
C TRP A 113 18.81 -12.83 -10.71
N GLU A 114 19.84 -12.13 -11.15
CA GLU A 114 19.90 -11.48 -12.45
C GLU A 114 20.76 -12.31 -13.40
N PRO A 115 20.16 -13.12 -14.31
CA PRO A 115 20.93 -13.95 -15.23
C PRO A 115 21.70 -13.10 -16.24
N ASN A 116 22.91 -13.55 -16.57
CA ASN A 116 23.75 -12.89 -17.56
C ASN A 116 23.25 -13.16 -18.98
N LEU A 117 22.34 -12.37 -19.44
CA LEU A 117 21.86 -12.44 -20.81
C LEU A 117 22.86 -11.74 -21.73
N LYS A 118 23.25 -12.40 -22.82
CA LYS A 118 24.24 -11.87 -23.77
C LYS A 118 23.78 -10.64 -24.58
N THR A 119 22.55 -10.19 -24.35
CA THR A 119 21.94 -9.05 -25.06
C THR A 119 21.66 -7.92 -24.08
N GLU A 120 22.18 -6.74 -24.36
CA GLU A 120 21.88 -5.51 -23.61
C GLU A 120 20.41 -5.07 -23.71
N LYS A 121 19.70 -5.56 -24.73
CA LYS A 121 18.29 -5.20 -25.00
C LYS A 121 17.27 -5.97 -24.18
N PHE A 122 17.68 -7.03 -23.50
CA PHE A 122 16.79 -7.84 -22.70
C PHE A 122 17.37 -8.00 -21.30
N LYS A 123 16.61 -7.61 -20.30
CA LYS A 123 16.94 -7.76 -18.88
C LYS A 123 15.90 -8.64 -18.24
N MET A 124 16.31 -9.49 -17.32
CA MET A 124 15.42 -10.36 -16.56
C MET A 124 15.97 -10.53 -15.15
N ASP A 125 15.12 -10.54 -14.17
CA ASP A 125 15.44 -10.92 -12.80
C ASP A 125 14.42 -11.93 -12.28
N VAL A 126 14.91 -12.84 -11.45
CA VAL A 126 14.11 -13.82 -10.72
C VAL A 126 14.23 -13.51 -9.25
N PHE A 127 13.12 -13.49 -8.54
CA PHE A 127 13.11 -13.20 -7.11
C PHE A 127 12.26 -14.20 -6.34
N ALA A 128 12.62 -14.40 -5.08
CA ALA A 128 11.80 -15.11 -4.11
C ALA A 128 12.02 -14.52 -2.73
N SER A 129 10.93 -14.38 -1.98
CA SER A 129 10.95 -13.89 -0.62
C SER A 129 10.00 -14.70 0.25
N HIS A 130 10.43 -15.02 1.45
CA HIS A 130 9.60 -15.67 2.46
C HIS A 130 9.88 -15.05 3.81
N HIS A 131 8.83 -14.58 4.47
CA HIS A 131 8.87 -14.07 5.83
C HIS A 131 7.74 -14.71 6.63
N SER A 132 8.07 -15.17 7.81
CA SER A 132 7.06 -15.78 8.66
C SER A 132 7.31 -15.57 10.14
N TYR A 133 6.24 -15.63 10.89
CA TYR A 133 6.23 -15.75 12.33
C TYR A 133 5.40 -16.96 12.73
N ILE A 134 6.00 -17.87 13.48
CA ILE A 134 5.32 -19.05 14.02
C ILE A 134 5.51 -19.03 15.54
N GLY A 135 4.41 -18.87 16.28
CA GLY A 135 4.54 -18.75 17.72
C GLY A 135 3.25 -18.39 18.45
N LYS A 136 3.43 -17.82 19.63
CA LYS A 136 2.33 -17.46 20.50
C LYS A 136 1.97 -16.00 20.35
N TYR A 137 0.73 -15.75 19.95
CA TYR A 137 0.11 -14.43 19.90
C TYR A 137 -0.58 -14.11 21.23
N ARG A 138 -0.69 -12.82 21.55
CA ARG A 138 -1.48 -12.34 22.68
C ARG A 138 -2.94 -12.31 22.30
N LYS A 139 -3.81 -12.82 23.15
CA LYS A 139 -5.25 -12.64 22.97
C LYS A 139 -5.58 -11.18 23.26
N MET A 140 -6.23 -10.55 22.32
CA MET A 140 -6.70 -9.17 22.47
C MET A 140 -8.13 -9.18 22.97
N TRP A 141 -8.44 -8.19 23.82
CA TRP A 141 -9.73 -8.08 24.45
C TRP A 141 -10.05 -6.63 24.84
N PHE A 142 -11.33 -6.32 25.04
CA PHE A 142 -11.70 -5.02 25.57
C PHE A 142 -11.53 -5.00 27.10
N ASP A 143 -10.85 -3.97 27.60
CA ASP A 143 -10.80 -3.67 29.02
C ASP A 143 -12.08 -2.93 29.49
N ASP A 144 -12.18 -2.63 30.79
CA ASP A 144 -13.34 -1.93 31.38
C ASP A 144 -13.63 -0.55 30.76
N ALA A 145 -12.65 0.04 30.11
CA ALA A 145 -12.77 1.30 29.37
C ALA A 145 -12.96 1.10 27.84
N PHE A 146 -13.33 -0.12 27.43
CA PHE A 146 -13.49 -0.52 26.02
C PHE A 146 -12.25 -0.22 25.14
N ARG A 147 -11.04 -0.30 25.71
CA ARG A 147 -9.80 -0.23 24.94
C ARG A 147 -9.40 -1.65 24.55
N LEU A 148 -9.12 -1.83 23.26
CA LEU A 148 -8.66 -3.12 22.72
C LEU A 148 -7.20 -3.35 23.11
N THR A 149 -6.96 -4.12 24.14
CA THR A 149 -5.66 -4.39 24.74
C THR A 149 -5.47 -5.89 24.99
N THR A 150 -4.38 -6.29 25.64
CA THR A 150 -4.19 -7.69 26.01
C THR A 150 -5.27 -8.12 27.01
N ALA A 151 -5.83 -9.30 26.82
CA ALA A 151 -6.80 -9.89 27.74
C ALA A 151 -6.26 -9.94 29.19
N ALA A 152 -7.13 -9.72 30.17
CA ALA A 152 -6.75 -9.61 31.58
C ALA A 152 -6.06 -10.88 32.10
N ASP A 153 -6.47 -12.05 31.64
CA ASP A 153 -5.88 -13.36 31.94
C ASP A 153 -4.51 -13.58 31.25
N LYS A 154 -4.07 -12.65 30.38
CA LYS A 154 -2.85 -12.74 29.57
C LYS A 154 -2.80 -14.01 28.71
N GLU A 155 -3.95 -14.53 28.34
CA GLU A 155 -4.06 -15.69 27.46
C GLU A 155 -3.30 -15.48 26.15
N ARG A 156 -2.73 -16.56 25.64
CA ARG A 156 -2.02 -16.58 24.36
C ARG A 156 -2.47 -17.79 23.55
N TRP A 157 -2.59 -17.59 22.24
CA TRP A 157 -2.92 -18.67 21.32
C TRP A 157 -1.72 -18.98 20.41
N ASN A 158 -1.64 -20.22 19.94
CA ASN A 158 -0.60 -20.66 19.00
C ASN A 158 -1.08 -20.41 17.58
N GLY A 159 -0.27 -19.71 16.80
CA GLY A 159 -0.60 -19.42 15.42
C GLY A 159 0.61 -19.14 14.56
N TYR A 160 0.34 -18.77 13.33
CA TYR A 160 1.36 -18.36 12.40
C TYR A 160 0.83 -17.30 11.44
N ASP A 161 1.77 -16.52 10.93
CA ASP A 161 1.61 -15.59 9.82
C ASP A 161 2.79 -15.77 8.89
N MET A 162 2.55 -16.20 7.65
CA MET A 162 3.55 -16.53 6.67
C MET A 162 3.20 -15.83 5.35
N MET A 163 4.16 -15.14 4.80
CA MET A 163 4.06 -14.54 3.48
C MET A 163 5.20 -15.04 2.59
N SER A 164 4.85 -15.47 1.40
CA SER A 164 5.79 -15.94 0.38
C SER A 164 5.47 -15.27 -0.94
N VAL A 165 6.47 -14.72 -1.58
CA VAL A 165 6.37 -14.16 -2.93
C VAL A 165 7.51 -14.71 -3.77
N ALA A 166 7.21 -15.16 -4.99
CA ALA A 166 8.23 -15.62 -5.91
C ALA A 166 7.82 -15.28 -7.35
N GLY A 167 8.77 -14.88 -8.15
CA GLY A 167 8.42 -14.49 -9.51
C GLY A 167 9.62 -14.12 -10.35
N PHE A 168 9.33 -13.59 -11.51
CA PHE A 168 10.31 -13.01 -12.40
C PHE A 168 9.79 -11.76 -13.09
N ASN A 169 10.68 -10.83 -13.33
CA ASN A 169 10.43 -9.62 -14.11
C ASN A 169 11.30 -9.67 -15.35
N GLY A 170 10.78 -9.19 -16.47
CA GLY A 170 11.51 -9.09 -17.71
C GLY A 170 11.23 -7.77 -18.42
N GLN A 171 12.27 -7.20 -19.03
CA GLN A 171 12.17 -6.01 -19.84
C GLN A 171 12.91 -6.21 -21.16
N ALA A 172 12.28 -5.84 -22.25
CA ALA A 172 12.88 -5.83 -23.57
C ALA A 172 12.84 -4.40 -24.14
N ASP A 173 14.02 -3.83 -24.39
CA ASP A 173 14.16 -2.50 -24.96
C ASP A 173 14.29 -2.62 -26.48
N LEU A 174 13.20 -2.29 -27.18
CA LEU A 174 13.12 -2.21 -28.62
C LEU A 174 13.37 -0.77 -29.08
N ASN A 175 13.70 -0.57 -30.36
CA ASN A 175 14.03 0.76 -30.89
C ASN A 175 12.90 1.80 -30.69
N LYS A 176 11.63 1.37 -30.71
CA LYS A 176 10.47 2.26 -30.61
C LYS A 176 9.55 1.95 -29.41
N ALA A 177 9.81 0.87 -28.70
CA ALA A 177 8.98 0.42 -27.59
C ALA A 177 9.80 -0.27 -26.51
N THR A 178 9.41 -0.11 -25.27
CA THR A 178 9.87 -0.92 -24.15
C THR A 178 8.73 -1.87 -23.78
N LEU A 179 9.04 -3.16 -23.72
CA LEU A 179 8.13 -4.20 -23.26
C LEU A 179 8.56 -4.63 -21.87
N ALA A 180 7.65 -4.66 -20.92
CA ALA A 180 7.85 -5.22 -19.60
C ALA A 180 6.84 -6.33 -19.35
N PHE A 181 7.25 -7.38 -18.68
CA PHE A 181 6.38 -8.47 -18.26
C PHE A 181 6.84 -8.98 -16.90
N ASP A 182 5.88 -9.25 -16.06
CA ASP A 182 6.10 -9.78 -14.73
C ASP A 182 5.18 -10.99 -14.51
N ALA A 183 5.69 -11.99 -13.83
CA ALA A 183 4.84 -13.05 -13.31
C ALA A 183 5.27 -13.37 -11.90
N CYS A 184 4.33 -13.39 -10.97
CA CYS A 184 4.62 -13.69 -9.59
C CYS A 184 3.54 -14.55 -8.94
N TYR A 185 3.98 -15.36 -8.00
CA TYR A 185 3.16 -16.07 -7.04
C TYR A 185 3.21 -15.32 -5.71
N GLU A 186 2.07 -15.20 -5.05
CA GLU A 186 1.93 -14.68 -3.69
C GLU A 186 1.13 -15.67 -2.84
N GLY A 187 1.70 -16.04 -1.70
CA GLY A 187 1.03 -16.89 -0.72
C GLY A 187 1.02 -16.22 0.65
N ILE A 188 -0.18 -16.10 1.26
CA ILE A 188 -0.34 -15.64 2.65
C ILE A 188 -1.06 -16.73 3.41
N HIS A 189 -0.38 -17.32 4.38
CA HIS A 189 -0.92 -18.38 5.22
C HIS A 189 -0.94 -17.92 6.67
N THR A 190 -2.12 -17.96 7.27
CA THR A 190 -2.32 -17.54 8.66
C THR A 190 -3.07 -18.59 9.45
N LYS A 191 -2.82 -18.61 10.74
CA LYS A 191 -3.62 -19.35 11.71
C LYS A 191 -3.82 -18.49 12.94
N ASP A 192 -5.06 -18.29 13.31
CA ASP A 192 -5.44 -17.68 14.59
C ASP A 192 -5.89 -18.73 15.61
N SER A 193 -6.57 -18.30 16.67
CA SER A 193 -7.07 -19.19 17.73
C SER A 193 -8.13 -20.18 17.26
N GLN A 194 -8.83 -19.90 16.18
CA GLN A 194 -10.00 -20.64 15.72
C GLN A 194 -9.80 -21.24 14.33
N LEU A 195 -9.11 -20.52 13.44
CA LEU A 195 -9.14 -20.80 12.02
C LEU A 195 -7.75 -20.73 11.40
N ALA A 196 -7.48 -21.65 10.49
CA ALA A 196 -6.35 -21.58 9.56
C ALA A 196 -6.84 -21.11 8.19
N SER A 197 -6.08 -20.25 7.55
CA SER A 197 -6.44 -19.62 6.29
C SER A 197 -5.27 -19.65 5.32
N GLY A 198 -5.52 -19.98 4.07
CA GLY A 198 -4.53 -19.98 3.00
C GLY A 198 -5.02 -19.16 1.81
N TYR A 199 -4.30 -18.09 1.52
CA TYR A 199 -4.46 -17.28 0.33
C TYR A 199 -3.32 -17.61 -0.62
N ASN A 200 -3.64 -17.98 -1.86
CA ASN A 200 -2.67 -18.30 -2.91
C ASN A 200 -3.08 -17.57 -4.19
N GLY A 201 -2.23 -16.71 -4.67
CA GLY A 201 -2.44 -15.92 -5.87
C GLY A 201 -1.33 -16.10 -6.89
N ALA A 202 -1.69 -16.09 -8.16
CA ALA A 202 -0.76 -15.96 -9.27
C ALA A 202 -1.11 -14.71 -10.07
N GLU A 203 -0.13 -13.86 -10.27
CA GLU A 203 -0.27 -12.60 -10.99
C GLU A 203 0.60 -12.62 -12.24
N PHE A 204 0.05 -12.11 -13.32
CA PHE A 204 0.77 -11.86 -14.56
C PHE A 204 0.50 -10.42 -14.99
N SER A 205 1.54 -9.68 -15.32
CA SER A 205 1.42 -8.35 -15.89
C SER A 205 2.23 -8.21 -17.20
N PHE A 206 1.72 -7.39 -18.08
CA PHE A 206 2.38 -7.03 -19.34
C PHE A 206 2.19 -5.55 -19.59
N ARG A 207 3.25 -4.87 -19.99
CA ARG A 207 3.23 -3.46 -20.40
C ARG A 207 4.04 -3.23 -21.65
N ALA A 208 3.48 -2.49 -22.58
CA ALA A 208 4.15 -2.00 -23.77
C ALA A 208 4.06 -0.48 -23.82
N LYS A 209 5.19 0.20 -23.84
CA LYS A 209 5.27 1.67 -23.83
C LYS A 209 6.20 2.18 -24.92
N SER A 210 5.87 3.34 -25.52
CA SER A 210 6.75 4.00 -26.49
C SER A 210 8.06 4.45 -25.82
N SER A 211 9.22 4.09 -26.41
CA SER A 211 10.54 4.37 -25.84
C SER A 211 10.90 5.86 -25.86
N ASN A 212 10.61 6.54 -26.97
CA ASN A 212 10.92 7.97 -27.16
C ASN A 212 9.67 8.72 -27.63
N PRO A 213 8.82 9.19 -26.70
CA PRO A 213 7.60 9.91 -27.06
C PRO A 213 7.85 11.16 -27.90
N SER A 214 8.99 11.84 -27.69
CA SER A 214 9.36 13.07 -28.43
C SER A 214 9.81 12.84 -29.86
N GLU A 215 10.15 11.61 -30.21
CA GLU A 215 10.61 11.24 -31.58
C GLU A 215 9.55 10.44 -32.34
N SER A 216 8.45 10.11 -31.72
CA SER A 216 7.35 9.36 -32.29
C SER A 216 6.14 10.26 -32.54
N TYR A 217 5.41 10.02 -33.63
CA TYR A 217 4.14 10.70 -33.89
C TYR A 217 3.01 10.21 -32.99
N LEU A 218 3.17 9.02 -32.41
CA LEU A 218 2.18 8.40 -31.53
C LEU A 218 2.83 8.02 -30.20
N TYR A 219 2.28 8.54 -29.13
CA TYR A 219 2.52 8.03 -27.79
C TYR A 219 1.55 6.89 -27.49
N PHE A 220 2.05 5.79 -26.96
CA PHE A 220 1.25 4.71 -26.43
C PHE A 220 1.85 4.14 -25.14
N ASP A 221 0.98 3.72 -24.26
CA ASP A 221 1.30 2.97 -23.05
C ASP A 221 0.13 2.01 -22.80
N VAL A 222 0.37 0.72 -22.96
CA VAL A 222 -0.65 -0.33 -22.82
C VAL A 222 -0.20 -1.25 -21.70
N ALA A 223 -1.02 -1.40 -20.69
CA ALA A 223 -0.76 -2.29 -19.56
C ALA A 223 -1.94 -3.22 -19.32
N MET A 224 -1.64 -4.48 -19.09
CA MET A 224 -2.60 -5.52 -18.70
C MET A 224 -2.06 -6.22 -17.48
N LYS A 225 -2.94 -6.48 -16.51
CA LYS A 225 -2.64 -7.24 -15.31
C LYS A 225 -3.77 -8.23 -15.05
N TYR A 226 -3.42 -9.47 -14.78
CA TYR A 226 -4.33 -10.51 -14.35
C TYR A 226 -3.83 -11.11 -13.04
N LYS A 227 -4.69 -11.28 -12.06
CA LYS A 227 -4.39 -11.96 -10.80
C LYS A 227 -5.49 -12.97 -10.49
N GLY A 228 -5.16 -14.24 -10.56
CA GLY A 228 -6.05 -15.33 -10.13
C GLY A 228 -5.69 -15.76 -8.72
N THR A 229 -6.66 -15.80 -7.83
CA THR A 229 -6.46 -16.09 -6.41
C THR A 229 -7.46 -17.09 -5.88
N VAL A 230 -7.02 -17.93 -4.96
CA VAL A 230 -7.88 -18.85 -4.20
C VAL A 230 -7.62 -18.63 -2.71
N GLN A 231 -8.69 -18.32 -1.98
CA GLN A 231 -8.69 -18.24 -0.53
C GLN A 231 -9.36 -19.50 0.03
N GLY A 232 -8.58 -20.36 0.66
CA GLY A 232 -9.05 -21.53 1.38
C GLY A 232 -9.17 -21.26 2.88
N LEU A 233 -10.16 -21.89 3.51
CA LEU A 233 -10.35 -21.90 4.95
C LEU A 233 -10.16 -23.35 5.43
N GLY A 234 -9.16 -23.57 6.28
CA GLY A 234 -8.90 -24.88 6.88
C GLY A 234 -9.51 -24.95 8.27
N GLY A 235 -10.47 -25.82 8.48
CA GLY A 235 -11.10 -26.03 9.79
C GLY A 235 -12.60 -25.81 9.79
N LEU A 236 -13.10 -24.94 10.61
CA LEU A 236 -14.52 -24.69 10.80
C LEU A 236 -15.18 -23.99 9.58
N GLN A 237 -16.41 -24.37 9.30
CA GLN A 237 -17.30 -23.58 8.47
C GLN A 237 -17.62 -22.31 9.26
N MET A 238 -17.19 -21.15 8.79
CA MET A 238 -17.69 -19.90 9.36
C MET A 238 -18.97 -19.51 8.64
N ASP A 239 -20.02 -19.27 9.39
CA ASP A 239 -21.18 -18.58 8.90
C ASP A 239 -20.78 -17.13 8.58
N ASP A 240 -21.34 -16.59 7.50
CA ASP A 240 -21.14 -15.17 7.21
C ASP A 240 -21.70 -14.37 8.40
N PRO A 241 -20.88 -13.50 9.04
CA PRO A 241 -21.34 -12.73 10.18
C PRO A 241 -22.48 -11.75 9.84
N PHE A 242 -22.76 -11.55 8.56
CA PHE A 242 -23.77 -10.64 8.05
C PHE A 242 -24.96 -11.34 7.40
N GLU A 243 -24.81 -12.60 6.96
CA GLU A 243 -25.86 -13.41 6.33
C GLU A 243 -25.97 -14.75 7.03
N ALA A 244 -27.01 -14.94 7.82
CA ALA A 244 -27.27 -16.21 8.51
C ALA A 244 -27.41 -17.37 7.52
N GLY A 245 -26.65 -18.43 7.71
CA GLY A 245 -26.72 -19.68 6.93
C GLY A 245 -25.83 -19.71 5.68
N VAL A 246 -24.99 -18.72 5.42
CA VAL A 246 -24.01 -18.74 4.33
C VAL A 246 -22.66 -19.23 4.86
N THR A 247 -22.24 -20.38 4.39
CA THR A 247 -21.00 -21.03 4.80
C THR A 247 -19.96 -20.92 3.69
N HIS A 248 -18.83 -20.24 3.94
CA HIS A 248 -17.77 -20.06 2.96
C HIS A 248 -16.60 -21.01 3.22
N LYS A 249 -16.44 -22.03 2.39
CA LYS A 249 -15.26 -22.93 2.46
C LYS A 249 -14.08 -22.44 1.63
N THR A 250 -14.36 -21.90 0.46
CA THR A 250 -13.35 -21.48 -0.51
C THR A 250 -13.91 -20.38 -1.39
N VAL A 251 -13.15 -19.34 -1.60
CA VAL A 251 -13.49 -18.22 -2.50
C VAL A 251 -12.42 -18.11 -3.56
N GLY A 252 -12.83 -18.21 -4.83
CA GLY A 252 -12.00 -17.91 -5.98
C GLY A 252 -12.17 -16.46 -6.38
N ILE A 253 -11.07 -15.78 -6.70
CA ILE A 253 -11.07 -14.37 -7.05
C ILE A 253 -10.23 -14.19 -8.31
N ASN A 254 -10.79 -13.52 -9.30
CA ASN A 254 -10.11 -13.20 -10.53
C ASN A 254 -10.16 -11.69 -10.73
N ASP A 255 -8.99 -11.07 -10.72
CA ASP A 255 -8.79 -9.64 -10.97
C ASP A 255 -8.20 -9.44 -12.37
N VAL A 256 -8.79 -8.54 -13.14
CA VAL A 256 -8.27 -8.08 -14.43
C VAL A 256 -8.21 -6.57 -14.41
N ASP A 257 -7.04 -6.02 -14.72
CA ASP A 257 -6.84 -4.60 -14.95
C ASP A 257 -6.28 -4.39 -16.35
N PHE A 258 -6.89 -3.48 -17.09
CA PHE A 258 -6.46 -3.10 -18.42
C PHE A 258 -6.40 -1.57 -18.51
N ASN A 259 -5.26 -1.03 -18.89
CA ASN A 259 -5.04 0.39 -19.03
C ASN A 259 -4.38 0.69 -20.38
N VAL A 260 -4.87 1.69 -21.07
CA VAL A 260 -4.35 2.13 -22.37
C VAL A 260 -4.29 3.64 -22.39
N THR A 261 -3.11 4.18 -22.61
CA THR A 261 -2.90 5.59 -22.92
C THR A 261 -2.47 5.71 -24.37
N LEU A 262 -3.21 6.46 -25.15
CA LEU A 262 -2.92 6.71 -26.56
C LEU A 262 -3.04 8.18 -26.87
N GLY A 263 -2.17 8.69 -27.75
CA GLY A 263 -2.34 10.04 -28.24
C GLY A 263 -1.29 10.51 -29.23
N PRO A 264 -1.63 11.47 -30.07
CA PRO A 264 -0.67 12.09 -30.99
C PRO A 264 0.35 12.94 -30.20
N VAL A 265 1.57 12.92 -30.66
CA VAL A 265 2.63 13.82 -30.22
C VAL A 265 2.64 15.01 -31.17
N MET A 266 2.19 16.17 -30.69
CA MET A 266 2.09 17.38 -31.54
C MET A 266 3.48 18.03 -31.77
N ASN A 267 4.26 18.07 -30.69
CA ASN A 267 5.67 18.48 -30.71
C ASN A 267 6.35 17.96 -29.44
N ARG A 268 7.61 18.29 -29.21
CA ARG A 268 8.36 17.81 -28.04
C ARG A 268 7.73 18.17 -26.68
N ASP A 269 7.03 19.30 -26.64
CA ASP A 269 6.54 19.92 -25.41
C ASP A 269 5.04 19.64 -25.16
N HIS A 270 4.28 19.29 -26.21
CA HIS A 270 2.83 19.20 -26.16
C HIS A 270 2.32 17.84 -26.64
N ARG A 271 1.47 17.21 -25.84
CA ARG A 271 0.79 15.96 -26.18
C ARG A 271 -0.68 16.03 -25.81
N ILE A 272 -1.52 15.44 -26.62
CA ILE A 272 -2.91 15.15 -26.26
C ILE A 272 -3.01 13.64 -26.20
N VAL A 273 -3.44 13.13 -25.07
CA VAL A 273 -3.59 11.70 -24.85
C VAL A 273 -4.99 11.39 -24.33
N ALA A 274 -5.45 10.18 -24.56
CA ALA A 274 -6.63 9.65 -23.93
C ALA A 274 -6.22 8.42 -23.12
N ASP A 275 -6.50 8.44 -21.82
CA ASP A 275 -6.31 7.32 -20.93
C ASP A 275 -7.62 6.54 -20.83
N PHE A 276 -7.59 5.25 -21.07
CA PHE A 276 -8.68 4.31 -20.89
C PHE A 276 -8.25 3.31 -19.84
N GLY A 277 -9.08 3.05 -18.86
CA GLY A 277 -8.84 2.01 -17.89
C GLY A 277 -10.11 1.24 -17.59
N MET A 278 -9.94 -0.07 -17.39
CA MET A 278 -10.99 -0.97 -16.95
C MET A 278 -10.41 -1.94 -15.93
N GLY A 279 -11.11 -2.12 -14.83
CA GLY A 279 -10.76 -3.10 -13.82
C GLY A 279 -12.00 -3.89 -13.41
N MET A 280 -11.87 -5.23 -13.36
CA MET A 280 -12.93 -6.14 -12.95
C MET A 280 -12.40 -7.15 -11.93
N THR A 281 -13.20 -7.43 -10.92
CA THR A 281 -13.01 -8.54 -9.98
C THR A 281 -14.22 -9.43 -9.99
N TRP A 282 -14.01 -10.72 -10.20
CA TRP A 282 -15.05 -11.74 -10.10
C TRP A 282 -14.77 -12.62 -8.89
N TYR A 283 -15.77 -12.74 -8.04
CA TYR A 283 -15.77 -13.65 -6.90
C TYR A 283 -16.59 -14.89 -7.23
N GLY A 284 -16.10 -16.06 -6.86
CA GLY A 284 -16.76 -17.34 -7.06
C GLY A 284 -16.52 -18.30 -5.89
N GLY A 285 -17.29 -19.38 -5.81
CA GLY A 285 -17.22 -20.32 -4.69
C GLY A 285 -18.27 -20.02 -3.63
N GLY A 286 -17.85 -19.61 -2.44
CA GLY A 286 -18.74 -19.37 -1.32
C GLY A 286 -19.78 -18.30 -1.56
N PHE A 287 -19.46 -17.26 -2.29
CA PHE A 287 -20.42 -16.28 -2.81
C PHE A 287 -20.05 -15.91 -4.25
N LYS A 288 -21.03 -15.40 -5.00
CA LYS A 288 -20.85 -14.99 -6.39
C LYS A 288 -21.23 -13.53 -6.52
N THR A 289 -20.27 -12.71 -6.93
CA THR A 289 -20.48 -11.29 -7.24
C THR A 289 -19.39 -10.80 -8.16
N SER A 290 -19.63 -9.67 -8.80
CA SER A 290 -18.62 -8.98 -9.58
C SER A 290 -18.57 -7.50 -9.24
N VAL A 291 -17.37 -6.96 -9.25
CA VAL A 291 -17.12 -5.55 -8.95
C VAL A 291 -16.21 -4.99 -10.04
N GLY A 292 -16.61 -3.91 -10.67
CA GLY A 292 -15.86 -3.34 -11.77
C GLY A 292 -15.92 -1.83 -11.85
N THR A 293 -14.89 -1.25 -12.44
CA THR A 293 -14.82 0.17 -12.77
C THR A 293 -14.21 0.34 -14.15
N ALA A 294 -14.66 1.34 -14.89
CA ALA A 294 -14.01 1.77 -16.12
C ALA A 294 -13.92 3.30 -16.13
N TYR A 295 -12.95 3.82 -16.85
CA TYR A 295 -12.82 5.26 -17.01
C TYR A 295 -12.22 5.64 -18.35
N VAL A 296 -12.48 6.88 -18.75
CA VAL A 296 -11.87 7.55 -19.89
C VAL A 296 -11.43 8.93 -19.45
N THR A 297 -10.19 9.29 -19.73
CA THR A 297 -9.64 10.60 -19.39
C THR A 297 -8.91 11.21 -20.59
N PRO A 298 -9.54 12.10 -21.34
CA PRO A 298 -8.80 12.91 -22.32
C PRO A 298 -7.93 13.91 -21.56
N LYS A 299 -6.62 13.92 -21.83
CA LYS A 299 -5.63 14.75 -21.14
C LYS A 299 -4.81 15.59 -22.11
N TYR A 300 -4.57 16.80 -21.73
CA TYR A 300 -3.54 17.64 -22.30
C TYR A 300 -2.30 17.62 -21.42
N ILE A 301 -1.15 17.33 -22.02
CA ILE A 301 0.15 17.27 -21.35
C ILE A 301 1.07 18.33 -21.93
N LEU A 302 1.61 19.17 -21.08
CA LEU A 302 2.61 20.19 -21.39
C LEU A 302 3.86 19.95 -20.53
N GLU A 303 5.00 19.71 -21.18
CA GLU A 303 6.30 19.61 -20.54
C GLU A 303 7.24 20.64 -21.18
N ARG A 304 7.22 21.86 -20.65
CA ARG A 304 8.00 22.97 -21.19
C ARG A 304 8.65 23.81 -20.12
N ASN A 305 9.95 24.09 -20.29
CA ASN A 305 10.74 24.89 -19.36
C ASN A 305 10.71 24.28 -17.93
N ARG A 306 10.05 24.98 -16.98
CA ARG A 306 9.90 24.58 -15.59
C ARG A 306 8.51 24.01 -15.27
N TRP A 307 7.65 23.96 -16.29
CA TRP A 307 6.27 23.52 -16.13
C TRP A 307 6.08 22.09 -16.59
N ARG A 308 5.39 21.32 -15.79
CA ARG A 308 4.84 20.02 -16.13
C ARG A 308 3.35 20.04 -15.80
N ILE A 309 2.53 20.03 -16.82
CA ILE A 309 1.08 20.14 -16.67
C ILE A 309 0.45 18.95 -17.36
N ALA A 310 -0.38 18.21 -16.65
CA ALA A 310 -1.24 17.18 -17.19
C ALA A 310 -2.64 17.42 -16.64
N VAL A 311 -3.60 17.76 -17.50
CA VAL A 311 -4.95 18.11 -17.06
C VAL A 311 -5.99 17.50 -17.99
N GLY A 312 -7.08 17.02 -17.41
CA GLY A 312 -8.22 16.48 -18.13
C GLY A 312 -9.39 16.14 -17.23
N PRO A 313 -10.60 16.04 -17.77
CA PRO A 313 -11.73 15.48 -17.05
C PRO A 313 -11.66 13.96 -17.09
N LYS A 314 -11.87 13.29 -15.96
CA LYS A 314 -12.00 11.84 -15.87
C LYS A 314 -13.47 11.47 -15.84
N PHE A 315 -13.91 10.73 -16.85
CA PHE A 315 -15.24 10.13 -16.90
C PHE A 315 -15.13 8.72 -16.33
N SER A 316 -15.82 8.43 -15.25
CA SER A 316 -15.75 7.15 -14.56
C SER A 316 -17.09 6.44 -14.55
N PHE A 317 -17.06 5.11 -14.67
CA PHE A 317 -18.23 4.24 -14.77
C PHE A 317 -18.08 3.11 -13.76
N ASN A 318 -19.11 2.87 -12.98
CA ASN A 318 -19.20 1.70 -12.11
C ASN A 318 -19.93 0.57 -12.85
N ILE A 319 -19.31 -0.60 -12.94
CA ILE A 319 -19.78 -1.78 -13.67
C ILE A 319 -20.08 -2.95 -12.70
N SER A 320 -20.33 -2.67 -11.43
CA SER A 320 -20.56 -3.69 -10.43
C SER A 320 -21.90 -4.37 -10.61
N ASP A 321 -21.93 -5.68 -10.38
CA ASP A 321 -23.18 -6.45 -10.34
C ASP A 321 -23.97 -6.06 -9.08
N ARG A 322 -25.30 -5.88 -9.26
CA ARG A 322 -26.17 -5.31 -8.22
C ARG A 322 -27.09 -6.37 -7.63
N ASP A 323 -26.58 -7.52 -7.27
CA ASP A 323 -27.41 -8.41 -6.48
C ASP A 323 -27.66 -7.81 -5.10
N GLY A 324 -28.88 -7.40 -4.92
CA GLY A 324 -29.68 -6.75 -3.88
C GLY A 324 -29.16 -6.54 -2.46
N SER A 325 -28.07 -7.13 -2.05
CA SER A 325 -27.55 -7.05 -0.68
C SER A 325 -26.43 -5.99 -0.48
N ALA A 326 -25.78 -5.55 -1.54
CA ALA A 326 -24.80 -4.45 -1.46
C ALA A 326 -25.52 -3.09 -1.41
N ALA A 327 -26.25 -2.85 -0.35
CA ALA A 327 -27.05 -1.62 -0.13
C ALA A 327 -26.25 -0.31 -0.13
N LEU A 328 -24.93 -0.38 -0.22
CA LEU A 328 -24.03 0.76 -0.07
C LEU A 328 -23.41 1.26 -1.37
N ASN A 329 -23.72 0.64 -2.51
CA ASN A 329 -23.20 1.12 -3.77
C ASN A 329 -23.93 2.41 -4.19
N THR A 330 -23.39 3.53 -3.76
CA THR A 330 -23.98 4.85 -3.93
C THR A 330 -23.82 5.40 -5.34
N ASN A 331 -22.88 4.85 -6.12
CA ASN A 331 -22.56 5.39 -7.42
C ASN A 331 -23.48 4.81 -8.51
N LYS A 332 -24.40 5.63 -8.99
CA LYS A 332 -25.49 5.25 -9.91
C LYS A 332 -25.28 5.81 -11.33
N GLY A 333 -24.08 5.74 -11.88
CA GLY A 333 -23.93 6.17 -13.26
C GLY A 333 -22.55 6.68 -13.62
N THR A 334 -22.50 7.46 -14.68
CA THR A 334 -21.29 8.14 -15.14
C THR A 334 -21.10 9.42 -14.35
N LEU A 335 -19.94 9.57 -13.75
CA LEU A 335 -19.55 10.79 -13.05
C LEU A 335 -18.29 11.39 -13.66
N ILE A 336 -18.16 12.69 -13.51
CA ILE A 336 -17.01 13.44 -14.00
C ILE A 336 -16.18 13.88 -12.80
N TYR A 337 -14.90 13.53 -12.84
CA TYR A 337 -13.94 13.83 -11.79
C TYR A 337 -12.79 14.70 -12.32
N PRO A 338 -12.12 15.46 -11.46
CA PRO A 338 -10.90 16.14 -11.83
C PRO A 338 -9.75 15.13 -12.02
N ASP A 339 -8.90 15.38 -13.01
CA ASP A 339 -7.59 14.73 -13.15
C ASP A 339 -6.60 15.79 -13.62
N ALA A 340 -5.91 16.39 -12.67
CA ALA A 340 -4.94 17.45 -12.91
C ALA A 340 -3.68 17.23 -12.08
N ASN A 341 -2.53 17.32 -12.73
CA ASN A 341 -1.23 17.31 -12.11
C ASN A 341 -0.42 18.48 -12.69
N ILE A 342 -0.12 19.45 -11.84
CA ILE A 342 0.58 20.68 -12.22
C ILE A 342 1.83 20.78 -11.39
N GLY A 343 2.98 20.71 -12.00
CA GLY A 343 4.28 20.85 -11.39
C GLY A 343 5.03 22.09 -11.89
N PHE A 344 5.74 22.73 -11.01
CA PHE A 344 6.60 23.85 -11.31
C PHE A 344 7.95 23.74 -10.60
N GLU A 345 9.04 23.76 -11.35
CA GLU A 345 10.38 23.77 -10.78
C GLU A 345 10.75 25.18 -10.28
N LEU A 346 10.64 25.38 -8.96
CA LEU A 346 11.06 26.63 -8.31
C LEU A 346 12.56 26.87 -8.48
N VAL A 347 13.35 25.84 -8.17
CA VAL A 347 14.79 25.83 -8.39
C VAL A 347 15.13 24.60 -9.21
N ARG A 348 15.69 24.82 -10.39
CA ARG A 348 15.98 23.76 -11.34
C ARG A 348 16.79 22.63 -10.71
N ASN A 349 16.28 21.40 -10.85
CA ASN A 349 16.84 20.16 -10.30
C ASN A 349 16.93 20.07 -8.75
N TYR A 350 16.46 21.09 -8.01
CA TYR A 350 16.57 21.10 -6.55
C TYR A 350 15.24 21.19 -5.83
N LEU A 351 14.29 21.95 -6.38
CA LEU A 351 13.04 22.24 -5.66
C LEU A 351 11.88 22.38 -6.65
N ASN A 352 10.85 21.59 -6.43
CA ASN A 352 9.61 21.64 -7.20
C ASN A 352 8.41 21.79 -6.28
N ILE A 353 7.45 22.57 -6.72
CA ILE A 353 6.11 22.64 -6.15
C ILE A 353 5.15 21.96 -7.10
N TYR A 354 4.19 21.23 -6.55
CA TYR A 354 3.19 20.58 -7.38
C TYR A 354 1.80 20.65 -6.74
N PHE A 355 0.81 20.69 -7.60
CA PHE A 355 -0.60 20.59 -7.25
C PHE A 355 -1.22 19.41 -7.97
N LYS A 356 -1.98 18.60 -7.24
CA LYS A 356 -2.73 17.46 -7.77
C LYS A 356 -4.19 17.60 -7.42
N ALA A 357 -5.05 17.34 -8.39
CA ALA A 357 -6.48 17.21 -8.19
C ALA A 357 -6.93 15.92 -8.88
N THR A 358 -7.34 14.93 -8.13
CA THR A 358 -7.76 13.63 -8.64
C THR A 358 -9.14 13.24 -8.11
N GLY A 359 -9.76 12.27 -8.73
CA GLY A 359 -11.01 11.67 -8.29
C GLY A 359 -11.34 10.43 -9.12
N GLY A 360 -12.38 9.71 -8.73
CA GLY A 360 -12.86 8.55 -9.47
C GLY A 360 -13.41 7.43 -8.61
N ASP A 361 -13.84 6.38 -9.29
CA ASP A 361 -14.28 5.15 -8.67
C ASP A 361 -13.09 4.22 -8.45
N TYR A 362 -13.04 3.58 -7.30
CA TYR A 362 -12.00 2.65 -6.91
C TYR A 362 -12.58 1.32 -6.51
N ARG A 363 -11.95 0.28 -7.01
CA ARG A 363 -12.29 -1.09 -6.69
C ARG A 363 -11.50 -1.55 -5.47
N ASN A 364 -12.22 -1.98 -4.42
CA ASN A 364 -11.61 -2.55 -3.23
C ASN A 364 -11.26 -4.03 -3.50
N GLN A 365 -10.07 -4.27 -4.01
CA GLN A 365 -9.57 -5.62 -4.28
C GLN A 365 -9.32 -6.39 -2.98
N TYR A 366 -9.75 -7.65 -2.95
CA TYR A 366 -9.50 -8.51 -1.79
C TYR A 366 -8.01 -8.69 -1.50
N SER A 367 -7.17 -8.79 -2.54
CA SER A 367 -5.74 -8.87 -2.38
C SER A 367 -5.16 -7.72 -1.55
N ALA A 368 -5.58 -6.48 -1.84
CA ALA A 368 -5.13 -5.31 -1.08
C ALA A 368 -5.65 -5.30 0.36
N LEU A 369 -6.87 -5.80 0.60
CA LEU A 369 -7.40 -5.95 1.96
C LEU A 369 -6.64 -7.04 2.73
N LYS A 370 -6.32 -8.16 2.07
CA LYS A 370 -5.56 -9.27 2.65
C LYS A 370 -4.12 -8.88 2.99
N GLU A 371 -3.45 -8.14 2.12
CA GLU A 371 -2.11 -7.59 2.39
C GLU A 371 -2.11 -6.61 3.58
N ARG A 372 -3.17 -5.81 3.72
CA ARG A 372 -3.33 -4.90 4.85
C ARG A 372 -3.54 -5.63 6.18
N ASN A 373 -4.29 -6.72 6.15
CA ASN A 373 -4.54 -7.58 7.28
C ASN A 373 -4.49 -9.05 6.83
N HIS A 374 -3.39 -9.74 7.10
CA HIS A 374 -3.19 -11.14 6.72
C HIS A 374 -4.25 -12.09 7.32
N PHE A 375 -4.89 -11.71 8.41
CA PHE A 375 -5.98 -12.48 9.02
C PHE A 375 -7.36 -12.13 8.47
N PHE A 376 -7.44 -11.18 7.54
CA PHE A 376 -8.72 -10.79 6.94
C PHE A 376 -9.35 -11.95 6.15
N MET A 377 -10.63 -12.20 6.40
CA MET A 377 -11.40 -13.27 5.76
C MET A 377 -12.38 -12.71 4.76
N PRO A 378 -12.65 -13.42 3.64
CA PRO A 378 -13.59 -12.96 2.65
C PRO A 378 -15.04 -13.14 3.14
N TYR A 379 -15.87 -12.16 2.88
CA TYR A 379 -17.31 -12.22 3.08
C TYR A 379 -18.01 -11.33 2.03
N HIS A 380 -19.29 -11.55 1.79
CA HIS A 380 -20.02 -10.88 0.71
C HIS A 380 -20.00 -9.34 0.83
N GLY A 381 -20.18 -8.80 2.02
CA GLY A 381 -20.18 -7.36 2.27
C GLY A 381 -18.85 -6.63 2.01
N MET A 382 -17.75 -7.36 1.76
CA MET A 382 -16.47 -6.74 1.41
C MET A 382 -16.38 -6.29 -0.06
N SER A 383 -17.22 -6.86 -0.94
CA SER A 383 -17.21 -6.59 -2.37
C SER A 383 -17.92 -5.29 -2.71
N ASN A 384 -17.30 -4.16 -2.40
CA ASN A 384 -17.84 -2.85 -2.68
C ASN A 384 -16.80 -1.95 -3.33
N ASN A 385 -17.24 -1.02 -4.17
CA ASN A 385 -16.40 0.03 -4.73
C ASN A 385 -16.45 1.27 -3.84
N SER A 386 -15.33 1.97 -3.75
CA SER A 386 -15.23 3.29 -3.13
C SER A 386 -15.21 4.37 -4.19
N VAL A 387 -15.64 5.56 -3.84
CA VAL A 387 -15.59 6.74 -4.69
C VAL A 387 -14.78 7.83 -3.99
N GLU A 388 -13.77 8.33 -4.65
CA GLU A 388 -13.12 9.57 -4.26
C GLU A 388 -13.72 10.71 -5.11
N GLN A 389 -14.56 11.54 -4.52
CA GLN A 389 -15.21 12.64 -5.24
C GLN A 389 -14.18 13.66 -5.71
N TYR A 390 -13.24 13.96 -4.85
CA TYR A 390 -12.05 14.73 -5.17
C TYR A 390 -10.97 14.54 -4.10
N ASN A 391 -9.73 14.65 -4.53
CA ASN A 391 -8.54 14.68 -3.69
C ASN A 391 -7.66 15.82 -4.20
N LEU A 392 -7.55 16.85 -3.39
CA LEU A 392 -6.77 18.04 -3.71
C LEU A 392 -5.52 18.04 -2.84
N ALA A 393 -4.37 18.05 -3.46
CA ALA A 393 -3.09 18.04 -2.77
C ALA A 393 -2.14 19.12 -3.30
N LEU A 394 -1.45 19.78 -2.39
CA LEU A 394 -0.34 20.67 -2.69
C LEU A 394 0.91 20.09 -2.06
N GLY A 395 1.99 20.01 -2.82
CA GLY A 395 3.24 19.44 -2.33
C GLY A 395 4.47 20.22 -2.75
N LEU A 396 5.53 19.99 -2.00
CA LEU A 396 6.85 20.55 -2.20
C LEU A 396 7.86 19.41 -2.14
N GLY A 397 8.51 19.13 -3.25
CA GLY A 397 9.56 18.11 -3.35
C GLY A 397 10.91 18.73 -3.61
N GLY A 398 11.96 18.14 -3.05
CA GLY A 398 13.30 18.65 -3.24
C GLY A 398 14.40 17.61 -3.13
N ASN A 399 15.49 17.88 -3.85
CA ASN A 399 16.71 17.09 -3.82
C ASN A 399 17.90 18.01 -3.69
N ILE A 400 18.47 18.09 -2.49
CA ILE A 400 19.60 18.96 -2.21
C ILE A 400 20.90 18.15 -2.29
N ARG A 401 21.67 18.38 -3.35
CA ARG A 401 22.98 17.75 -3.62
C ARG A 401 22.96 16.22 -3.59
N SER A 402 21.84 15.61 -3.94
CA SER A 402 21.60 14.15 -3.88
C SER A 402 21.86 13.56 -2.48
N ARG A 403 21.89 14.38 -1.44
CA ARG A 403 22.08 13.95 -0.05
C ARG A 403 20.87 14.11 0.82
N PHE A 404 20.06 15.11 0.53
CA PHE A 404 18.82 15.35 1.24
C PHE A 404 17.68 15.41 0.25
N ILE A 405 16.81 14.42 0.30
CA ILE A 405 15.64 14.30 -0.54
C ILE A 405 14.43 14.44 0.38
N PHE A 406 13.49 15.25 -0.02
CA PHE A 406 12.26 15.40 0.74
C PHE A 406 11.05 15.57 -0.18
N ASP A 407 9.91 15.12 0.31
CA ASP A 407 8.59 15.36 -0.28
C ASP A 407 7.59 15.63 0.85
N VAL A 408 7.04 16.81 0.85
CA VAL A 408 6.05 17.28 1.83
C VAL A 408 4.80 17.64 1.08
N LYS A 409 3.69 16.96 1.33
CA LYS A 409 2.41 17.27 0.73
C LYS A 409 1.30 17.34 1.77
N GLY A 410 0.38 18.28 1.58
CA GLY A 410 -0.85 18.36 2.34
C GLY A 410 -2.05 18.38 1.41
N GLY A 411 -3.15 17.82 1.85
CA GLY A 411 -4.31 17.71 0.99
C GLY A 411 -5.62 17.55 1.76
N PHE A 412 -6.68 17.60 0.98
CA PHE A 412 -8.04 17.38 1.43
C PHE A 412 -8.78 16.50 0.43
N ARG A 413 -9.49 15.49 0.92
CA ARG A 413 -10.24 14.54 0.10
C ARG A 413 -11.66 14.35 0.59
N SER A 414 -12.57 14.09 -0.34
CA SER A 414 -13.95 13.69 -0.07
C SER A 414 -14.20 12.33 -0.69
N TYR A 415 -14.82 11.45 0.06
CA TYR A 415 -15.03 10.07 -0.36
C TYR A 415 -16.40 9.54 0.01
N GLU A 416 -16.83 8.53 -0.73
CA GLU A 416 -18.02 7.72 -0.46
C GLU A 416 -17.61 6.25 -0.41
N ALA A 417 -18.27 5.50 0.46
CA ALA A 417 -18.07 4.05 0.63
C ALA A 417 -16.59 3.65 0.84
N MET A 418 -15.88 4.34 1.74
CA MET A 418 -14.52 3.96 2.12
C MET A 418 -14.50 2.86 3.17
N PRO A 419 -13.62 1.86 3.07
CA PRO A 419 -13.53 0.77 4.02
C PRO A 419 -12.80 1.19 5.30
N PHE A 420 -13.47 1.02 6.44
CA PHE A 420 -12.94 1.20 7.79
C PHE A 420 -13.00 -0.11 8.56
N ASP A 421 -12.02 -0.34 9.43
CA ASP A 421 -11.99 -1.52 10.28
C ASP A 421 -13.11 -1.47 11.32
N VAL A 422 -13.73 -2.62 11.54
CA VAL A 422 -14.79 -2.84 12.52
C VAL A 422 -14.43 -4.03 13.38
N VAL A 423 -14.84 -3.98 14.65
CA VAL A 423 -14.83 -5.14 15.54
C VAL A 423 -16.23 -5.38 16.07
N TYR A 424 -16.69 -6.60 15.88
CA TYR A 424 -17.93 -7.11 16.47
C TYR A 424 -17.62 -7.98 17.67
N LEU A 425 -18.48 -7.88 18.65
CA LEU A 425 -18.44 -8.67 19.85
C LEU A 425 -19.73 -9.46 19.97
N ASN A 426 -19.66 -10.78 19.89
CA ASN A 426 -20.80 -11.64 20.14
C ASN A 426 -20.71 -12.17 21.57
N SER A 427 -21.77 -11.96 22.35
CA SER A 427 -21.93 -12.47 23.71
C SER A 427 -23.12 -13.43 23.74
N TYR A 428 -22.91 -14.63 24.27
CA TYR A 428 -23.93 -15.68 24.35
C TYR A 428 -24.22 -15.96 25.82
N ASP A 429 -25.49 -15.77 26.24
CA ASP A 429 -25.96 -15.91 27.64
C ASP A 429 -25.11 -15.18 28.68
N GLY A 430 -24.62 -13.97 28.32
CA GLY A 430 -23.78 -13.17 29.18
C GLY A 430 -22.32 -13.64 29.30
N THR A 431 -21.97 -14.76 28.69
CA THR A 431 -20.59 -15.17 28.49
C THR A 431 -20.10 -14.65 27.14
N MET A 432 -18.87 -14.22 27.11
CA MET A 432 -18.34 -13.68 25.92
C MET A 432 -17.60 -14.75 25.13
N SER A 433 -17.89 -14.87 23.87
CA SER A 433 -17.45 -16.01 23.12
C SER A 433 -16.58 -15.65 21.92
N GLU A 434 -16.86 -14.54 21.24
CA GLU A 434 -16.30 -14.34 19.91
C GLU A 434 -16.10 -12.87 19.57
N MET A 435 -14.92 -12.54 19.02
CA MET A 435 -14.64 -11.26 18.39
C MET A 435 -14.31 -11.46 16.92
N LEU A 436 -14.93 -10.66 16.08
CA LEU A 436 -14.76 -10.71 14.62
C LEU A 436 -14.30 -9.34 14.11
N SER A 437 -13.36 -9.36 13.17
CA SER A 437 -12.93 -8.17 12.43
C SER A 437 -13.55 -8.15 11.05
N ALA A 438 -14.10 -7.01 10.67
CA ALA A 438 -14.73 -6.80 9.37
C ALA A 438 -14.48 -5.37 8.87
N LEU A 439 -15.16 -4.97 7.80
CA LEU A 439 -15.10 -3.63 7.24
C LEU A 439 -16.48 -2.96 7.25
N ALA A 440 -16.50 -1.67 7.54
CA ALA A 440 -17.66 -0.81 7.29
C ALA A 440 -17.30 0.20 6.20
N TYR A 441 -18.24 0.47 5.30
CA TYR A 441 -18.06 1.42 4.22
C TYR A 441 -18.76 2.74 4.56
N LEU A 442 -18.00 3.82 4.71
CA LEU A 442 -18.47 5.09 5.21
C LEU A 442 -18.18 6.24 4.27
N ASN A 443 -19.02 7.26 4.35
CA ASN A 443 -18.87 8.50 3.61
C ASN A 443 -18.25 9.58 4.50
N GLY A 444 -17.34 10.36 3.96
CA GLY A 444 -16.70 11.39 4.75
C GLY A 444 -15.71 12.24 3.98
N THR A 445 -14.98 13.01 4.73
CA THR A 445 -13.88 13.84 4.23
C THR A 445 -12.66 13.62 5.11
N ALA A 446 -11.48 13.86 4.57
CA ALA A 446 -10.25 13.82 5.34
C ALA A 446 -9.30 14.94 4.93
N ALA A 447 -8.68 15.56 5.93
CA ALA A 447 -7.52 16.39 5.74
C ALA A 447 -6.27 15.57 6.08
N TYR A 448 -5.24 15.64 5.25
CA TYR A 448 -4.05 14.84 5.44
C TYR A 448 -2.77 15.61 5.12
N ALA A 449 -1.66 15.17 5.71
CA ALA A 449 -0.32 15.58 5.33
C ALA A 449 0.60 14.35 5.34
N ASN A 450 1.45 14.26 4.32
CA ASN A 450 2.47 13.22 4.21
C ASN A 450 3.83 13.91 4.09
N LEU A 451 4.79 13.46 4.88
CA LEU A 451 6.15 13.98 4.89
C LEU A 451 7.11 12.81 4.70
N LYS A 452 7.96 12.92 3.71
CA LYS A 452 9.02 11.94 3.45
C LYS A 452 10.35 12.66 3.44
N PHE A 453 11.33 12.10 4.16
CA PHE A 453 12.68 12.64 4.24
C PHE A 453 13.66 11.49 4.08
N LYS A 454 14.62 11.68 3.20
CA LYS A 454 15.79 10.81 3.07
C LYS A 454 17.04 11.65 3.15
N TRP A 455 17.92 11.29 4.05
CA TRP A 455 19.22 11.92 4.17
C TRP A 455 20.34 10.89 4.07
N GLU A 456 21.23 11.13 3.14
CA GLU A 456 22.41 10.29 2.92
C GLU A 456 23.68 11.10 3.07
N SER A 457 24.51 10.72 4.02
CA SER A 457 25.87 11.20 4.15
C SER A 457 26.84 10.05 3.87
N ARG A 458 28.14 10.32 3.98
CA ARG A 458 29.18 9.31 3.76
C ARG A 458 29.02 8.05 4.62
N ASN A 459 28.57 8.23 5.85
CA ASN A 459 28.52 7.16 6.85
C ASN A 459 27.13 6.99 7.49
N LEU A 460 26.19 7.88 7.26
CA LEU A 460 24.86 7.83 7.88
C LEU A 460 23.80 7.98 6.82
N SER A 461 22.85 7.06 6.80
CA SER A 461 21.62 7.12 6.03
C SER A 461 20.43 7.20 6.99
N ILE A 462 19.54 8.14 6.76
CA ILE A 462 18.27 8.25 7.50
C ILE A 462 17.15 8.26 6.47
N ASP A 463 16.15 7.42 6.68
CA ASP A 463 14.92 7.39 5.92
C ASP A 463 13.74 7.52 6.88
N SER A 464 12.77 8.37 6.52
CA SER A 464 11.62 8.61 7.39
C SER A 464 10.39 9.01 6.60
N ARG A 465 9.24 8.57 7.11
CA ARG A 465 7.92 8.94 6.62
C ARG A 465 7.01 9.23 7.81
N PHE A 466 6.24 10.30 7.69
CA PHE A 466 5.23 10.68 8.65
C PHE A 466 3.92 10.93 7.91
N ASP A 467 2.86 10.30 8.38
CA ASP A 467 1.52 10.44 7.85
C ASP A 467 0.61 11.03 8.94
N ILE A 468 -0.05 12.11 8.61
CA ILE A 468 -1.00 12.81 9.47
C ILE A 468 -2.33 12.80 8.76
N GLU A 469 -3.39 12.33 9.43
CA GLU A 469 -4.72 12.30 8.84
C GLU A 469 -5.79 12.58 9.88
N LYS A 470 -6.73 13.43 9.50
CA LYS A 470 -7.94 13.68 10.28
C LYS A 470 -9.17 13.44 9.43
N THR A 471 -9.86 12.37 9.74
CA THR A 471 -11.15 12.03 9.12
C THR A 471 -12.29 12.81 9.77
N MET A 472 -13.23 13.24 8.97
CA MET A 472 -14.41 13.99 9.37
C MET A 472 -15.65 13.33 8.78
N PHE A 473 -16.50 12.80 9.63
CA PHE A 473 -17.76 12.18 9.24
C PHE A 473 -18.94 13.14 9.49
N LYS A 474 -20.00 12.99 8.72
CA LYS A 474 -21.27 13.63 9.04
C LYS A 474 -21.83 13.04 10.35
N LYS A 475 -22.56 13.83 11.13
CA LYS A 475 -23.12 13.36 12.42
C LYS A 475 -24.00 12.12 12.24
N SER A 476 -24.82 12.07 11.19
CA SER A 476 -25.64 10.90 10.85
C SER A 476 -24.83 9.62 10.63
N GLU A 477 -23.68 9.72 9.99
CA GLU A 477 -22.77 8.59 9.79
C GLU A 477 -22.12 8.15 11.10
N LYS A 478 -21.67 9.12 11.92
CA LYS A 478 -21.09 8.86 13.24
C LYS A 478 -22.02 8.10 14.17
N ASP A 479 -23.29 8.44 14.16
CA ASP A 479 -24.29 7.89 15.09
C ASP A 479 -24.84 6.55 14.60
N ALA A 480 -24.85 6.30 13.29
CA ALA A 480 -25.41 5.11 12.68
C ALA A 480 -24.44 3.94 12.54
N TYR A 481 -23.12 4.22 12.51
CA TYR A 481 -22.10 3.19 12.22
C TYR A 481 -21.14 2.98 13.38
N PHE A 482 -20.54 1.80 13.39
CA PHE A 482 -19.43 1.41 14.26
C PHE A 482 -18.22 1.18 13.36
N TYR A 483 -17.06 1.69 13.76
CA TYR A 483 -15.81 1.68 12.99
C TYR A 483 -14.67 2.17 13.87
N PHE A 484 -13.43 1.92 13.46
CA PHE A 484 -12.26 2.57 14.03
C PHE A 484 -11.72 3.63 13.08
N GLU A 485 -11.52 4.84 13.59
CA GLU A 485 -10.85 5.90 12.82
C GLU A 485 -9.41 5.47 12.50
N PRO A 486 -8.83 5.94 11.39
CA PRO A 486 -7.41 5.82 11.14
C PRO A 486 -6.55 6.48 12.23
N SER A 487 -5.31 6.03 12.41
CA SER A 487 -4.36 6.73 13.27
C SER A 487 -4.17 8.15 12.76
N ARG A 488 -4.32 9.11 13.66
CA ARG A 488 -4.13 10.54 13.29
C ARG A 488 -2.69 10.86 12.95
N PHE A 489 -1.76 10.11 13.52
CA PHE A 489 -0.34 10.26 13.29
C PHE A 489 0.31 8.89 13.27
N SER A 490 0.99 8.58 12.18
CA SER A 490 1.74 7.35 12.01
C SER A 490 3.00 7.61 11.20
N GLY A 491 3.95 6.70 11.25
CA GLY A 491 5.16 6.84 10.49
C GLY A 491 6.24 5.86 10.87
N PHE A 492 7.35 6.03 10.21
CA PHE A 492 8.57 5.31 10.56
C PHE A 492 9.80 6.20 10.42
N VAL A 493 10.83 5.85 11.15
CA VAL A 493 12.18 6.42 11.04
C VAL A 493 13.17 5.26 11.06
N ASN A 494 14.06 5.25 10.11
CA ASN A 494 15.15 4.31 10.04
C ASN A 494 16.46 5.05 9.89
N ALA A 495 17.44 4.74 10.73
CA ALA A 495 18.77 5.33 10.71
C ALA A 495 19.81 4.23 10.70
N THR A 496 20.69 4.23 9.71
CA THR A 496 21.77 3.25 9.57
C THR A 496 23.12 3.95 9.49
N TYR A 497 24.02 3.56 10.33
CA TYR A 497 25.39 4.04 10.35
C TYR A 497 26.34 3.00 9.77
N ASN A 498 27.16 3.44 8.83
CA ASN A 498 28.16 2.62 8.15
C ASN A 498 29.55 2.92 8.73
N TRP A 499 30.10 1.99 9.49
CA TRP A 499 31.45 2.10 10.02
C TRP A 499 32.46 1.40 9.12
N LYS A 500 33.26 2.21 8.46
CA LYS A 500 34.37 1.77 7.58
C LYS A 500 33.97 0.73 6.52
N LYS A 501 32.71 0.74 6.05
CA LYS A 501 32.15 -0.22 5.10
C LYS A 501 32.24 -1.68 5.55
N ARG A 502 32.39 -1.93 6.85
CA ARG A 502 32.46 -3.27 7.43
C ARG A 502 31.34 -3.57 8.41
N ILE A 503 30.93 -2.56 9.19
CA ILE A 503 29.82 -2.71 10.13
C ILE A 503 28.77 -1.71 9.76
N PHE A 504 27.56 -2.19 9.56
CA PHE A 504 26.36 -1.39 9.39
C PHE A 504 25.50 -1.62 10.62
N ALA A 505 25.20 -0.58 11.35
CA ALA A 505 24.39 -0.69 12.54
C ALA A 505 23.32 0.40 12.52
N GLY A 506 22.12 0.06 12.90
CA GLY A 506 21.04 1.03 12.83
C GLY A 506 19.90 0.75 13.78
N VAL A 507 19.01 1.73 13.82
CA VAL A 507 17.80 1.74 14.65
C VAL A 507 16.63 2.04 13.74
N SER A 508 15.53 1.34 13.94
CA SER A 508 14.25 1.57 13.28
C SER A 508 13.17 1.82 14.33
N ALA A 509 12.31 2.77 14.08
CA ALA A 509 11.13 3.02 14.89
C ALA A 509 9.92 3.20 13.96
N GLU A 510 8.91 2.38 14.14
CA GLU A 510 7.61 2.48 13.49
C GLU A 510 6.57 2.78 14.57
N PHE A 511 5.63 3.64 14.30
CA PHE A 511 4.67 4.06 15.31
C PHE A 511 3.32 4.44 14.72
N ALA A 512 2.28 4.28 15.54
CA ALA A 512 0.95 4.78 15.24
C ALA A 512 0.28 5.33 16.51
N SER A 513 -0.40 6.45 16.36
CA SER A 513 -1.19 7.04 17.43
C SER A 513 -2.43 6.20 17.73
N ARG A 514 -3.04 6.43 18.87
CA ARG A 514 -4.31 5.82 19.26
C ARG A 514 -5.36 6.02 18.15
N ARG A 515 -6.14 4.97 17.92
CA ARG A 515 -7.30 4.96 17.03
C ARG A 515 -8.56 4.97 17.87
N ASP A 516 -9.36 6.02 17.75
CA ASP A 516 -10.67 6.11 18.39
C ASP A 516 -11.71 5.43 17.50
N GLY A 517 -12.74 4.86 18.09
CA GLY A 517 -13.76 4.18 17.33
C GLY A 517 -14.95 3.74 18.17
N ARG A 518 -15.77 2.89 17.60
CA ARG A 518 -16.95 2.30 18.22
C ARG A 518 -17.04 0.83 17.84
N THR A 519 -17.43 0.00 18.79
CA THR A 519 -17.65 -1.44 18.62
C THR A 519 -19.11 -1.79 18.77
N LEU A 520 -19.54 -2.83 18.06
CA LEU A 520 -20.86 -3.40 18.16
C LEU A 520 -20.80 -4.66 19.02
N THR A 521 -21.57 -4.69 20.08
CA THR A 521 -21.81 -5.88 20.90
C THR A 521 -23.21 -6.43 20.60
N LYS A 522 -23.28 -7.67 20.14
CA LYS A 522 -24.50 -8.43 19.94
C LYS A 522 -24.65 -9.40 21.10
N ASN A 523 -25.71 -9.30 21.86
CA ASN A 523 -26.04 -10.22 22.93
C ASN A 523 -27.06 -11.22 22.43
N PHE A 524 -26.76 -12.50 22.55
CA PHE A 524 -27.61 -13.60 22.18
C PHE A 524 -28.07 -14.33 23.45
N GLU A 525 -29.30 -14.84 23.43
CA GLU A 525 -29.91 -15.63 24.46
C GLU A 525 -30.29 -17.01 23.92
N SER A 526 -30.05 -18.05 24.66
CA SER A 526 -30.44 -19.39 24.23
C SER A 526 -31.97 -19.53 24.23
N GLU A 527 -32.52 -20.04 23.14
CA GLU A 527 -33.95 -20.32 22.98
C GLU A 527 -34.11 -21.76 22.52
N THR A 528 -34.91 -22.52 23.25
CA THR A 528 -35.21 -23.90 22.86
C THR A 528 -36.58 -23.97 22.20
N VAL A 529 -36.63 -24.30 20.93
CA VAL A 529 -37.86 -24.46 20.15
C VAL A 529 -37.90 -25.88 19.59
N GLY A 530 -38.94 -26.66 19.94
CA GLY A 530 -39.10 -28.01 19.42
C GLY A 530 -38.06 -29.05 19.88
N GLY A 531 -37.30 -28.77 20.96
CA GLY A 531 -36.23 -29.63 21.45
C GLY A 531 -34.85 -29.31 20.87
N GLU A 532 -34.73 -28.37 19.97
CA GLU A 532 -33.47 -27.84 19.49
C GLU A 532 -33.16 -26.49 20.14
N THR A 533 -31.94 -26.34 20.66
CA THR A 533 -31.48 -25.10 21.27
C THR A 533 -30.77 -24.25 20.24
N GLY A 534 -31.32 -23.06 19.96
CA GLY A 534 -30.76 -22.06 19.08
C GLY A 534 -30.40 -20.76 19.80
N TRP A 535 -29.81 -19.83 19.12
CA TRP A 535 -29.45 -18.51 19.63
C TRP A 535 -30.36 -17.43 19.05
N LYS A 536 -30.96 -16.62 19.92
CA LYS A 536 -31.80 -15.49 19.55
C LYS A 536 -31.13 -14.17 19.93
N LEU A 537 -31.09 -13.23 19.02
CA LEU A 537 -30.56 -11.90 19.30
C LEU A 537 -31.44 -11.17 20.33
N LYS A 538 -30.90 -10.89 21.50
CA LYS A 538 -31.56 -10.21 22.61
C LYS A 538 -31.42 -8.71 22.55
N SER A 539 -30.19 -8.22 22.33
CA SER A 539 -29.89 -6.79 22.28
C SER A 539 -28.64 -6.49 21.45
N ILE A 540 -28.59 -5.27 20.95
CA ILE A 540 -27.43 -4.71 20.29
C ILE A 540 -26.99 -3.49 21.10
N MET A 541 -25.71 -3.41 21.42
CA MET A 541 -25.09 -2.29 22.11
C MET A 541 -23.95 -1.73 21.29
N VAL A 542 -23.81 -0.43 21.25
CA VAL A 542 -22.68 0.25 20.63
C VAL A 542 -21.89 0.95 21.73
N ASN A 543 -20.61 0.63 21.82
CA ASN A 543 -19.71 1.17 22.83
C ASN A 543 -18.61 1.99 22.17
N ASP A 544 -18.30 3.15 22.74
CA ASP A 544 -17.11 3.89 22.36
C ASP A 544 -15.87 3.08 22.73
N SER A 545 -14.96 2.94 21.79
CA SER A 545 -13.82 2.05 21.90
C SER A 545 -12.55 2.69 21.37
N SER A 546 -11.41 2.13 21.71
CA SER A 546 -10.15 2.59 21.15
C SER A 546 -9.10 1.48 21.02
N ILE A 547 -8.23 1.64 20.05
CA ILE A 547 -7.01 0.85 19.91
C ILE A 547 -5.86 1.71 20.43
N PRO A 548 -5.09 1.27 21.42
CA PRO A 548 -3.98 2.03 21.99
C PRO A 548 -2.89 2.38 20.95
N ALA A 549 -2.20 3.47 21.19
CA ALA A 549 -1.00 3.82 20.43
C ALA A 549 0.11 2.78 20.66
N TRP A 550 0.96 2.61 19.65
CA TRP A 550 2.08 1.68 19.74
C TRP A 550 3.34 2.22 19.06
N VAL A 551 4.49 1.69 19.47
CA VAL A 551 5.79 1.94 18.86
C VAL A 551 6.50 0.59 18.70
N ASN A 552 6.93 0.28 17.50
CA ASN A 552 7.81 -0.83 17.18
C ASN A 552 9.25 -0.31 17.10
N LEU A 553 10.00 -0.49 18.16
CA LEU A 553 11.42 -0.16 18.19
C LEU A 553 12.24 -1.38 17.77
N GLY A 554 13.07 -1.22 16.76
CA GLY A 554 13.97 -2.24 16.25
C GLY A 554 15.42 -1.76 16.23
N VAL A 555 16.32 -2.73 16.24
CA VAL A 555 17.77 -2.52 16.00
C VAL A 555 18.26 -3.54 15.00
N HIS A 556 19.22 -3.16 14.21
CA HIS A 556 19.85 -4.07 13.27
C HIS A 556 21.36 -3.82 13.21
N ALA A 557 22.09 -4.87 12.97
CA ALA A 557 23.51 -4.78 12.69
C ALA A 557 23.93 -5.83 11.67
N GLU A 558 24.91 -5.45 10.87
CA GLU A 558 25.48 -6.33 9.88
C GLU A 558 26.98 -6.17 9.84
N PHE A 559 27.66 -7.30 9.77
CA PHE A 559 29.11 -7.38 9.65
C PHE A 559 29.49 -7.97 8.29
N ALA A 560 30.11 -7.17 7.45
CA ALA A 560 30.67 -7.59 6.17
C ALA A 560 31.97 -8.38 6.39
N PHE A 561 31.88 -9.71 6.44
CA PHE A 561 33.02 -10.59 6.56
C PHE A 561 33.91 -10.51 5.32
N SER A 562 33.31 -10.52 4.16
CA SER A 562 33.97 -10.37 2.87
C SER A 562 33.15 -9.53 1.90
N ARG A 563 33.68 -9.32 0.67
CA ARG A 563 32.91 -8.64 -0.39
C ARG A 563 31.68 -9.45 -0.85
N LYS A 564 31.63 -10.75 -0.55
CA LYS A 564 30.58 -11.67 -1.00
C LYS A 564 29.67 -12.17 0.12
N MET A 565 30.08 -12.00 1.38
CA MET A 565 29.37 -12.58 2.52
C MET A 565 29.35 -11.63 3.70
N SER A 566 28.20 -11.54 4.34
CA SER A 566 28.01 -10.83 5.61
C SER A 566 27.13 -11.63 6.57
N PHE A 567 27.22 -11.28 7.84
CA PHE A 567 26.38 -11.77 8.92
C PHE A 567 25.52 -10.64 9.42
N TRP A 568 24.25 -10.89 9.64
CA TRP A 568 23.33 -9.87 10.10
C TRP A 568 22.54 -10.34 11.32
N VAL A 569 22.15 -9.39 12.15
CA VAL A 569 21.27 -9.58 13.31
C VAL A 569 20.22 -8.46 13.32
N ARG A 570 19.01 -8.78 13.77
CA ARG A 570 17.90 -7.84 13.86
C ARG A 570 17.08 -8.12 15.11
N GLY A 571 16.77 -7.08 15.86
CA GLY A 571 15.83 -7.10 16.97
C GLY A 571 14.60 -6.28 16.62
N GLU A 572 13.42 -6.78 16.96
CA GLU A 572 12.13 -6.14 16.68
C GLU A 572 11.28 -6.08 17.93
N ASN A 573 10.41 -5.08 17.98
CA ASN A 573 9.51 -4.84 19.10
C ASN A 573 10.21 -4.87 20.47
N LEU A 574 11.35 -4.19 20.58
CA LEU A 574 12.19 -4.21 21.78
C LEU A 574 11.47 -3.66 23.04
N LEU A 575 10.40 -2.90 22.84
CA LEU A 575 9.56 -2.36 23.92
C LEU A 575 8.45 -3.33 24.35
N ASP A 576 8.34 -4.50 23.71
CA ASP A 576 7.30 -5.52 23.94
C ASP A 576 5.86 -4.97 23.89
N MET A 577 5.61 -4.01 23.04
CA MET A 577 4.29 -3.40 22.91
C MET A 577 3.31 -4.28 22.13
N ASN A 578 2.02 -4.03 22.31
CA ASN A 578 0.96 -4.62 21.50
C ASN A 578 0.85 -3.85 20.17
N ILE A 579 1.59 -4.29 19.17
CA ILE A 579 1.57 -3.66 17.85
C ILE A 579 0.36 -4.17 17.10
N GLN A 580 -0.71 -3.38 17.04
CA GLN A 580 -1.94 -3.71 16.34
C GLN A 580 -2.03 -2.91 15.04
N ARG A 581 -1.49 -3.46 13.96
CA ARG A 581 -1.69 -2.88 12.62
C ARG A 581 -3.12 -3.08 12.13
N ALA A 582 -3.68 -4.23 12.43
CA ALA A 582 -5.10 -4.53 12.27
C ALA A 582 -5.73 -4.81 13.63
N PRO A 583 -7.01 -4.47 13.83
CA PRO A 583 -7.71 -4.80 15.09
C PRO A 583 -7.66 -6.30 15.40
N LEU A 584 -7.57 -6.67 16.65
CA LEU A 584 -7.51 -8.02 17.20
C LEU A 584 -6.17 -8.77 17.04
N TYR A 585 -5.34 -8.38 16.09
CA TYR A 585 -4.10 -9.09 15.78
C TYR A 585 -2.87 -8.27 16.17
N THR A 586 -1.97 -8.90 16.91
CA THR A 586 -0.72 -8.28 17.35
C THR A 586 0.48 -8.99 16.74
N ASP A 587 1.57 -8.28 16.58
CA ASP A 587 2.86 -8.90 16.31
C ASP A 587 3.28 -9.79 17.48
N GLY A 588 4.08 -10.80 17.21
CA GLY A 588 4.48 -11.83 18.18
C GLY A 588 5.33 -11.38 19.38
N GLY A 589 5.37 -10.07 19.73
CA GLY A 589 6.18 -9.50 20.81
C GLY A 589 7.67 -9.40 20.44
N ILE A 590 8.57 -9.28 21.44
CA ILE A 590 10.02 -9.15 21.19
C ILE A 590 10.52 -10.29 20.32
N GLY A 591 11.21 -9.96 19.27
CA GLY A 591 11.84 -10.89 18.33
C GLY A 591 13.30 -10.58 18.08
N PHE A 592 14.10 -11.63 17.88
CA PHE A 592 15.48 -11.53 17.43
C PHE A 592 15.70 -12.50 16.28
N THR A 593 16.30 -12.03 15.22
CA THR A 593 16.63 -12.83 14.04
C THR A 593 18.09 -12.61 13.70
N ALA A 594 18.77 -13.66 13.28
CA ALA A 594 20.13 -13.60 12.80
C ALA A 594 20.28 -14.47 11.55
N GLY A 595 21.21 -14.11 10.70
CA GLY A 595 21.39 -14.84 9.45
C GLY A 595 22.63 -14.45 8.68
N ILE A 596 22.68 -14.96 7.47
CA ILE A 596 23.76 -14.73 6.50
C ILE A 596 23.19 -14.04 5.25
N CYS A 597 24.04 -13.27 4.61
CA CYS A 597 23.77 -12.71 3.31
C CYS A 597 24.94 -13.02 2.37
N LEU A 598 24.62 -13.48 1.18
CA LEU A 598 25.54 -13.76 0.11
C LEU A 598 25.24 -12.84 -1.08
N ASN A 599 26.29 -12.29 -1.65
CA ASN A 599 26.19 -11.39 -2.80
C ASN A 599 27.26 -11.83 -3.84
N LEU A 600 26.85 -12.66 -4.78
CA LEU A 600 27.70 -13.41 -5.70
C LEU A 600 27.64 -12.87 -7.13
#